data_9eb4df38f45142b25ec76abf6dd67b2e
#
_entry.id   9eb4df38f45142b25ec76abf6dd67b2e
#
_cell.length_a   1.000
_cell.length_b   1.000
_cell.length_c   1.000
_cell.angle_alpha   90.00
_cell.angle_beta   90.00
_cell.angle_gamma   90.00
#
_symmetry.space_group_name_H-M   'P 1'
#
loop_
_entity.id
_entity.type
_entity.pdbx_description
1 polymer ?
#
loop_
_entity_poly.entity_id
_entity_poly.type
_entity_poly.pdbx_seq_one_letter_code
_entity_poly.pdbx_strand_id
1 'polypeptide(L)'
;MDNRALLALLSSLLSELLLLLLFVIPSPAAADHRSPANPFIIHFLSISQTAATLSLLANKRKRRQSPESDSASAAETGPSKLRRRTGELDPPDEPGSPIPRSPDEFKLCFNMSLSTFEWLSSLLEPLLECRDPVNSPLNLPVETRLGVGLFRLATGSDYPEISRRFKVSEPVARFCGTQLCRVLCTNFRFWVGFPTQNELDPVRESFESLTGLPNCCGVLHCTRFMVLKPGSGDDQEPVAVQIVADSSSKILSVVAGFNGKKGNQLILKSSTLYNDIESGSLLNSQPIDINGVSIPQYLIGDKGYPCLPWLMVPFDQPVEDPVQHEAPACKLNSYEENFNSAHDLMMVSVFRTVDSLKKWGVLSKPIREETKTMVAYIGACSILHNALLTREDYSCLSDKSDDYLRLYQRPEYDVGVDISLKDESLEQKGFEIRNALATRARRCQ
;
A
#
# COMPACT_ATOMS: atom_id res chain seq x y z
N MET A 1 -33.04 -13.95 -9.69
CA MET A 1 -31.75 -13.77 -9.00
C MET A 1 -30.92 -15.03 -9.26
N ASP A 2 -29.70 -14.85 -9.64
CA ASP A 2 -28.80 -16.00 -9.89
C ASP A 2 -28.48 -16.66 -8.53
N ASN A 3 -28.79 -17.95 -8.38
CA ASN A 3 -28.62 -18.70 -7.12
C ASN A 3 -27.19 -18.61 -6.57
N ARG A 4 -26.20 -18.40 -7.44
CA ARG A 4 -24.79 -18.20 -7.04
C ARG A 4 -24.56 -16.84 -6.36
N ALA A 5 -25.26 -15.79 -6.80
CA ALA A 5 -25.18 -14.46 -6.18
C ALA A 5 -25.85 -14.43 -4.80
N LEU A 6 -26.95 -15.20 -4.66
CA LEU A 6 -27.64 -15.35 -3.38
C LEU A 6 -26.80 -16.15 -2.36
N LEU A 7 -26.13 -17.23 -2.82
CA LEU A 7 -25.21 -18.02 -2.00
C LEU A 7 -23.99 -17.21 -1.56
N ALA A 8 -23.42 -16.38 -2.43
CA ALA A 8 -22.29 -15.51 -2.08
C ALA A 8 -22.68 -14.45 -1.04
N LEU A 9 -23.90 -13.88 -1.17
CA LEU A 9 -24.44 -12.93 -0.18
C LEU A 9 -24.73 -13.59 1.16
N LEU A 10 -25.32 -14.77 1.18
CA LEU A 10 -25.60 -15.54 2.39
C LEU A 10 -24.29 -15.98 3.09
N SER A 11 -23.30 -16.41 2.33
CA SER A 11 -22.00 -16.78 2.87
C SER A 11 -21.27 -15.57 3.49
N SER A 12 -21.36 -14.40 2.87
CA SER A 12 -20.78 -13.15 3.38
C SER A 12 -21.48 -12.70 4.67
N LEU A 13 -22.82 -12.70 4.69
CA LEU A 13 -23.62 -12.36 5.88
C LEU A 13 -23.39 -13.34 7.04
N LEU A 14 -23.27 -14.64 6.76
CA LEU A 14 -22.95 -15.66 7.77
C LEU A 14 -21.55 -15.45 8.37
N SER A 15 -20.56 -15.10 7.55
CA SER A 15 -19.22 -14.77 8.03
C SER A 15 -19.21 -13.53 8.92
N GLU A 16 -19.98 -12.49 8.57
CA GLU A 16 -20.12 -11.30 9.41
C GLU A 16 -20.82 -11.60 10.74
N LEU A 17 -21.86 -12.41 10.70
CA LEU A 17 -22.58 -12.80 11.91
C LEU A 17 -21.71 -13.65 12.85
N LEU A 18 -20.87 -14.53 12.29
CA LEU A 18 -19.93 -15.36 13.04
C LEU A 18 -18.83 -14.50 13.67
N LEU A 19 -18.32 -13.51 12.96
CA LEU A 19 -17.36 -12.54 13.48
C LEU A 19 -17.97 -11.67 14.58
N LEU A 20 -19.22 -11.21 14.43
CA LEU A 20 -19.94 -10.47 15.46
C LEU A 20 -20.21 -11.33 16.70
N LEU A 21 -20.57 -12.62 16.55
CA LEU A 21 -20.76 -13.56 17.64
C LEU A 21 -19.45 -13.82 18.40
N LEU A 22 -18.34 -13.99 17.70
CA LEU A 22 -17.01 -14.13 18.32
C LEU A 22 -16.57 -12.86 19.09
N PHE A 23 -17.14 -11.70 18.73
CA PHE A 23 -16.83 -10.42 19.37
C PHE A 23 -17.73 -10.14 20.59
N VAL A 24 -18.96 -10.63 20.57
CA VAL A 24 -19.97 -10.38 21.63
C VAL A 24 -19.88 -11.42 22.76
N ILE A 25 -19.31 -12.61 22.51
CA ILE A 25 -19.15 -13.63 23.55
C ILE A 25 -17.81 -13.38 24.26
N PRO A 26 -17.82 -12.88 25.52
CA PRO A 26 -16.58 -12.73 26.27
C PRO A 26 -16.04 -14.15 26.59
N SER A 27 -14.82 -14.41 26.08
CA SER A 27 -14.10 -15.65 26.45
C SER A 27 -13.78 -15.62 27.95
N PRO A 28 -14.14 -16.66 28.73
CA PRO A 28 -13.95 -16.65 30.18
C PRO A 28 -12.53 -16.98 30.64
N ALA A 29 -11.54 -16.92 29.79
CA ALA A 29 -10.15 -17.21 30.18
C ALA A 29 -9.17 -16.29 29.45
N ALA A 30 -8.76 -15.21 30.11
CA ALA A 30 -7.39 -14.71 30.15
C ALA A 30 -7.35 -13.28 30.69
N ALA A 31 -7.19 -13.18 32.01
CA ALA A 31 -6.54 -12.03 32.62
C ALA A 31 -5.04 -12.19 32.32
N ASP A 32 -4.58 -11.65 31.20
CA ASP A 32 -3.17 -11.38 31.04
C ASP A 32 -2.98 -10.26 29.98
N HIS A 33 -2.12 -9.30 30.34
CA HIS A 33 -1.89 -8.05 29.65
C HIS A 33 -1.22 -8.24 28.28
N ARG A 34 -2.01 -8.59 27.25
CA ARG A 34 -1.63 -8.43 25.85
C ARG A 34 -2.71 -7.67 25.13
N SER A 35 -2.41 -6.41 24.83
CA SER A 35 -3.24 -5.55 23.99
C SER A 35 -3.56 -6.27 22.68
N PRO A 36 -4.85 -6.52 22.34
CA PRO A 36 -5.19 -7.18 21.10
C PRO A 36 -4.90 -6.21 19.95
N ALA A 37 -3.90 -6.54 19.15
CA ALA A 37 -3.70 -5.88 17.87
C ALA A 37 -4.91 -6.18 16.98
N ASN A 38 -5.86 -5.24 17.02
CA ASN A 38 -6.76 -4.88 15.94
C ASN A 38 -7.69 -5.90 15.27
N PRO A 39 -8.70 -6.42 15.97
CA PRO A 39 -9.88 -6.96 15.30
C PRO A 39 -10.63 -5.91 14.46
N PHE A 40 -10.46 -4.61 14.71
CA PHE A 40 -11.09 -3.53 13.96
C PHE A 40 -10.65 -3.43 12.50
N ILE A 41 -9.39 -3.75 12.18
CA ILE A 41 -8.92 -3.73 10.77
C ILE A 41 -9.55 -4.89 10.00
N ILE A 42 -9.62 -6.09 10.59
CA ILE A 42 -10.25 -7.26 9.98
C ILE A 42 -11.75 -7.03 9.81
N HIS A 43 -12.40 -6.42 10.79
CA HIS A 43 -13.84 -6.10 10.73
C HIS A 43 -14.15 -4.97 9.74
N PHE A 44 -13.30 -3.94 9.67
CA PHE A 44 -13.40 -2.87 8.69
C PHE A 44 -13.23 -3.40 7.25
N LEU A 45 -12.31 -4.34 7.03
CA LEU A 45 -12.09 -4.99 5.74
C LEU A 45 -13.25 -5.94 5.35
N SER A 46 -13.88 -6.62 6.31
CA SER A 46 -15.01 -7.54 6.08
C SER A 46 -16.30 -6.80 5.71
N ILE A 47 -16.67 -5.75 6.43
CA ILE A 47 -17.86 -4.92 6.11
C ILE A 47 -17.74 -4.29 4.72
N SER A 48 -16.52 -4.00 4.30
CA SER A 48 -16.25 -3.38 3.01
C SER A 48 -16.44 -4.33 1.82
N GLN A 49 -16.20 -5.63 1.97
CA GLN A 49 -16.42 -6.61 0.89
C GLN A 49 -17.89 -6.83 0.57
N THR A 50 -18.79 -6.78 1.56
CA THR A 50 -20.24 -6.92 1.37
C THR A 50 -20.84 -5.72 0.66
N ALA A 51 -20.40 -4.50 0.96
CA ALA A 51 -20.87 -3.28 0.29
C ALA A 51 -20.50 -3.24 -1.20
N ALA A 52 -19.28 -3.70 -1.55
CA ALA A 52 -18.83 -3.74 -2.94
C ALA A 52 -19.57 -4.77 -3.79
N THR A 53 -19.84 -5.97 -3.25
CA THR A 53 -20.64 -7.01 -3.94
C THR A 53 -22.10 -6.57 -4.14
N LEU A 54 -22.69 -5.89 -3.17
CA LEU A 54 -24.04 -5.32 -3.29
C LEU A 54 -24.13 -4.22 -4.35
N SER A 55 -23.10 -3.35 -4.45
CA SER A 55 -23.02 -2.28 -5.44
C SER A 55 -22.89 -2.81 -6.88
N LEU A 56 -22.06 -3.85 -7.08
CA LEU A 56 -21.92 -4.52 -8.39
C LEU A 56 -23.20 -5.22 -8.84
N LEU A 57 -23.97 -5.79 -7.90
CA LEU A 57 -25.26 -6.43 -8.19
C LEU A 57 -26.37 -5.42 -8.51
N ALA A 58 -26.36 -4.25 -7.85
CA ALA A 58 -27.30 -3.16 -8.11
C ALA A 58 -27.11 -2.54 -9.50
N ASN A 59 -25.86 -2.34 -9.94
CA ASN A 59 -25.53 -1.81 -11.27
C ASN A 59 -25.90 -2.77 -12.42
N LYS A 60 -25.79 -4.09 -12.19
CA LYS A 60 -26.23 -5.10 -13.17
C LYS A 60 -27.75 -5.10 -13.35
N ARG A 61 -28.52 -4.67 -12.33
CA ARG A 61 -29.97 -4.56 -12.35
C ARG A 61 -30.46 -3.33 -13.14
N LYS A 62 -29.75 -2.19 -13.03
CA LYS A 62 -30.10 -0.94 -13.74
C LYS A 62 -29.90 -1.07 -15.26
N ARG A 63 -28.93 -1.88 -15.71
CA ARG A 63 -28.66 -2.16 -17.13
C ARG A 63 -29.67 -3.10 -17.80
N ARG A 64 -30.50 -3.83 -17.01
CA ARG A 64 -31.52 -4.77 -17.53
C ARG A 64 -32.95 -4.20 -17.55
N GLN A 65 -33.16 -2.95 -17.13
CA GLN A 65 -34.49 -2.32 -17.05
C GLN A 65 -34.63 -1.07 -17.95
N SER A 66 -33.96 -1.02 -19.11
CA SER A 66 -34.37 -0.09 -20.16
C SER A 66 -35.44 -0.78 -21.02
N PRO A 67 -36.66 -0.30 -21.03
CA PRO A 67 -37.67 -0.82 -21.93
C PRO A 67 -37.44 -0.27 -23.33
N GLU A 68 -37.36 -1.16 -24.31
CA GLU A 68 -37.61 -0.84 -25.70
C GLU A 68 -39.07 -0.34 -25.80
N SER A 69 -39.27 0.87 -26.28
CA SER A 69 -40.56 1.32 -26.78
C SER A 69 -40.36 1.73 -28.24
N ASP A 70 -40.81 0.85 -29.10
CA ASP A 70 -41.14 1.15 -30.50
C ASP A 70 -42.20 2.26 -30.58
N SER A 71 -41.94 3.29 -31.39
CA SER A 71 -42.98 3.90 -32.21
C SER A 71 -42.31 4.68 -33.37
N ALA A 72 -42.65 4.22 -34.53
CA ALA A 72 -42.35 4.83 -35.82
C ALA A 72 -43.12 6.12 -36.05
N SER A 73 -42.52 7.15 -36.66
CA SER A 73 -43.02 7.80 -37.86
C SER A 73 -42.17 8.97 -38.35
N ALA A 74 -41.85 8.90 -39.63
CA ALA A 74 -41.77 9.94 -40.67
C ALA A 74 -40.74 11.07 -40.57
N ALA A 75 -39.75 10.93 -41.43
CA ALA A 75 -39.17 11.87 -42.42
C ALA A 75 -39.10 13.38 -42.11
N GLU A 76 -37.87 13.94 -42.14
CA GLU A 76 -37.51 14.92 -43.15
C GLU A 76 -35.99 15.17 -43.16
N THR A 77 -35.50 15.35 -44.37
CA THR A 77 -34.13 15.48 -44.83
C THR A 77 -33.48 16.84 -44.47
N GLY A 78 -32.19 16.80 -44.06
CA GLY A 78 -31.31 17.96 -44.02
C GLY A 78 -29.87 17.62 -43.73
N PRO A 79 -28.86 18.19 -44.41
CA PRO A 79 -27.52 17.60 -44.53
C PRO A 79 -26.65 17.82 -43.31
N SER A 80 -25.92 16.76 -42.97
CA SER A 80 -24.84 16.71 -41.97
C SER A 80 -23.74 17.71 -42.20
N LYS A 81 -23.59 18.69 -41.34
CA LYS A 81 -22.39 19.51 -41.24
C LYS A 81 -21.43 18.84 -40.26
N LEU A 82 -20.41 18.26 -40.84
CA LEU A 82 -19.19 17.83 -40.15
C LEU A 82 -18.56 19.04 -39.45
N ARG A 83 -18.77 19.23 -38.18
CA ARG A 83 -18.13 20.28 -37.40
C ARG A 83 -16.71 19.85 -37.06
N ARG A 84 -15.74 20.31 -37.84
CA ARG A 84 -14.32 20.31 -37.49
C ARG A 84 -14.19 20.99 -36.12
N ARG A 85 -13.72 20.26 -35.12
CA ARG A 85 -13.31 20.80 -33.83
C ARG A 85 -12.01 21.58 -34.08
N THR A 86 -12.12 22.84 -34.35
CA THR A 86 -11.04 23.82 -34.25
C THR A 86 -10.74 23.98 -32.76
N GLY A 87 -9.45 23.97 -32.41
CA GLY A 87 -8.99 24.12 -31.02
C GLY A 87 -9.59 25.37 -30.36
N GLU A 88 -10.52 25.15 -29.49
CA GLU A 88 -10.96 26.13 -28.51
C GLU A 88 -9.90 26.15 -27.41
N LEU A 89 -9.23 27.28 -27.30
CA LEU A 89 -8.43 27.64 -26.13
C LEU A 89 -9.34 27.52 -24.93
N ASP A 90 -8.94 26.69 -23.94
CA ASP A 90 -9.61 26.57 -22.66
C ASP A 90 -9.86 27.98 -22.08
N PRO A 91 -11.04 28.26 -21.53
CA PRO A 91 -11.30 29.55 -20.90
C PRO A 91 -10.31 29.74 -19.74
N PRO A 92 -9.82 30.98 -19.52
CA PRO A 92 -8.89 31.26 -18.43
C PRO A 92 -9.49 30.87 -17.08
N ASP A 93 -8.64 30.38 -16.18
CA ASP A 93 -9.04 29.99 -14.82
C ASP A 93 -9.90 31.09 -14.20
N GLU A 94 -11.13 30.74 -13.76
CA GLU A 94 -11.90 31.64 -12.91
C GLU A 94 -11.09 31.85 -11.61
N PRO A 95 -10.74 33.09 -11.25
CA PRO A 95 -10.01 33.36 -10.05
C PRO A 95 -10.83 32.88 -8.85
N GLY A 96 -10.44 31.75 -8.24
CA GLY A 96 -11.07 31.17 -7.05
C GLY A 96 -11.67 29.78 -7.21
N SER A 97 -11.42 29.07 -8.32
CA SER A 97 -11.75 27.64 -8.40
C SER A 97 -10.94 26.84 -7.35
N PRO A 98 -11.59 26.02 -6.50
CA PRO A 98 -10.88 25.22 -5.51
C PRO A 98 -10.00 24.13 -6.13
N ILE A 99 -10.31 23.73 -7.37
CA ILE A 99 -9.57 22.73 -8.16
C ILE A 99 -8.89 23.47 -9.31
N PRO A 100 -7.54 23.61 -9.29
CA PRO A 100 -6.81 24.31 -10.31
C PRO A 100 -6.84 23.54 -11.64
N ARG A 101 -6.76 24.26 -12.76
CA ARG A 101 -6.68 23.65 -14.10
C ARG A 101 -5.24 23.60 -14.63
N SER A 102 -4.36 24.43 -14.09
CA SER A 102 -2.93 24.41 -14.41
C SER A 102 -2.34 23.04 -14.01
N PRO A 103 -1.66 22.31 -14.93
CA PRO A 103 -1.12 20.98 -14.65
C PRO A 103 -0.17 20.94 -13.45
N ASP A 104 0.68 21.97 -13.32
CA ASP A 104 1.66 22.04 -12.24
C ASP A 104 1.00 22.32 -10.89
N GLU A 105 0.07 23.25 -10.83
CA GLU A 105 -0.69 23.53 -9.61
C GLU A 105 -1.58 22.34 -9.23
N PHE A 106 -2.16 21.68 -10.24
CA PHE A 106 -2.98 20.49 -10.02
C PHE A 106 -2.16 19.38 -9.38
N LYS A 107 -0.98 19.10 -9.91
CA LYS A 107 -0.04 18.12 -9.39
C LYS A 107 0.40 18.45 -7.95
N LEU A 108 0.66 19.72 -7.65
CA LEU A 108 0.98 20.16 -6.28
C LEU A 108 -0.18 19.97 -5.30
N CYS A 109 -1.42 20.14 -5.76
CA CYS A 109 -2.61 20.01 -4.93
C CYS A 109 -3.05 18.56 -4.70
N PHE A 110 -2.80 17.65 -5.64
CA PHE A 110 -3.41 16.31 -5.65
C PHE A 110 -2.41 15.17 -5.83
N ASN A 111 -1.13 15.46 -6.06
CA ASN A 111 -0.06 14.46 -6.32
C ASN A 111 -0.36 13.54 -7.51
N MET A 112 -1.16 13.98 -8.47
CA MET A 112 -1.52 13.23 -9.68
C MET A 112 -1.82 14.17 -10.84
N SER A 113 -1.93 13.61 -12.05
CA SER A 113 -2.39 14.33 -13.23
C SER A 113 -3.91 14.52 -13.23
N LEU A 114 -4.38 15.53 -13.98
CA LEU A 114 -5.82 15.77 -14.14
C LEU A 114 -6.54 14.55 -14.73
N SER A 115 -5.94 13.88 -15.71
CA SER A 115 -6.53 12.69 -16.35
C SER A 115 -6.71 11.52 -15.38
N THR A 116 -5.76 11.35 -14.45
CA THR A 116 -5.87 10.35 -13.38
C THR A 116 -6.96 10.72 -12.37
N PHE A 117 -7.08 12.00 -12.03
CA PHE A 117 -8.14 12.49 -11.15
C PHE A 117 -9.54 12.27 -11.75
N GLU A 118 -9.75 12.62 -13.03
CA GLU A 118 -11.01 12.42 -13.74
C GLU A 118 -11.39 10.93 -13.81
N TRP A 119 -10.41 10.08 -14.12
CA TRP A 119 -10.60 8.63 -14.08
C TRP A 119 -11.00 8.14 -12.69
N LEU A 120 -10.30 8.60 -11.64
CA LEU A 120 -10.58 8.23 -10.26
C LEU A 120 -11.95 8.74 -9.81
N SER A 121 -12.32 9.96 -10.23
CA SER A 121 -13.65 10.55 -9.97
C SER A 121 -14.75 9.66 -10.56
N SER A 122 -14.63 9.27 -11.83
CA SER A 122 -15.58 8.40 -12.49
C SER A 122 -15.66 7.00 -11.86
N LEU A 123 -14.52 6.46 -11.43
CA LEU A 123 -14.45 5.14 -10.77
C LEU A 123 -15.14 5.15 -9.40
N LEU A 124 -14.93 6.22 -8.62
CA LEU A 124 -15.43 6.32 -7.24
C LEU A 124 -16.79 6.98 -7.13
N GLU A 125 -17.33 7.56 -8.21
CA GLU A 125 -18.64 8.24 -8.23
C GLU A 125 -19.74 7.43 -7.52
N PRO A 126 -20.00 6.14 -7.84
CA PRO A 126 -21.08 5.38 -7.21
C PRO A 126 -20.89 5.17 -5.72
N LEU A 127 -19.64 5.22 -5.24
CA LEU A 127 -19.27 4.99 -3.84
C LEU A 127 -19.28 6.30 -3.05
N LEU A 128 -18.88 7.41 -3.68
CA LEU A 128 -18.90 8.74 -3.07
C LEU A 128 -20.29 9.37 -3.03
N GLU A 129 -21.18 9.02 -3.95
CA GLU A 129 -22.59 9.41 -3.92
C GLU A 129 -23.40 8.63 -2.88
N CYS A 130 -22.87 7.54 -2.34
CA CYS A 130 -23.57 6.74 -1.36
C CYS A 130 -23.99 7.60 -0.17
N ARG A 131 -25.29 7.65 0.05
CA ARG A 131 -26.01 8.57 0.91
C ARG A 131 -25.39 8.69 2.29
N ASP A 132 -25.25 9.95 2.72
CA ASP A 132 -25.04 10.28 4.12
C ASP A 132 -26.16 9.61 4.98
N PRO A 133 -25.83 8.76 5.95
CA PRO A 133 -26.82 8.02 6.69
C PRO A 133 -27.68 8.89 7.64
N VAL A 134 -27.32 10.16 7.83
CA VAL A 134 -27.97 10.98 8.88
C VAL A 134 -28.31 12.39 8.38
N ASN A 135 -29.52 12.55 7.86
CA ASN A 135 -30.31 13.79 7.89
C ASN A 135 -30.01 14.95 6.93
N SER A 136 -29.00 14.95 6.09
CA SER A 136 -28.88 15.97 5.04
C SER A 136 -28.11 15.43 3.86
N PRO A 137 -28.69 15.36 2.66
CA PRO A 137 -27.93 15.03 1.46
C PRO A 137 -26.87 16.12 1.28
N LEU A 138 -25.58 15.75 1.40
CA LEU A 138 -24.47 16.60 1.00
C LEU A 138 -24.64 16.89 -0.49
N ASN A 139 -25.17 18.06 -0.80
CA ASN A 139 -25.38 18.51 -2.18
C ASN A 139 -24.05 19.01 -2.78
N LEU A 140 -23.01 18.16 -2.71
CA LEU A 140 -21.68 18.43 -3.25
C LEU A 140 -21.42 17.51 -4.43
N PRO A 141 -20.92 18.05 -5.55
CA PRO A 141 -20.46 17.25 -6.69
C PRO A 141 -19.39 16.23 -6.24
N VAL A 142 -19.38 15.07 -6.88
CA VAL A 142 -18.43 13.99 -6.59
C VAL A 142 -16.98 14.47 -6.73
N GLU A 143 -16.69 15.25 -7.75
CA GLU A 143 -15.36 15.86 -7.98
C GLU A 143 -14.93 16.74 -6.80
N THR A 144 -15.84 17.51 -6.23
CA THR A 144 -15.54 18.33 -5.06
C THR A 144 -15.29 17.48 -3.83
N ARG A 145 -16.07 16.40 -3.60
CA ARG A 145 -15.85 15.47 -2.49
C ARG A 145 -14.51 14.76 -2.63
N LEU A 146 -14.19 14.27 -3.82
CA LEU A 146 -12.91 13.67 -4.15
C LEU A 146 -11.78 14.68 -3.97
N GLY A 147 -11.92 15.89 -4.51
CA GLY A 147 -10.94 16.96 -4.40
C GLY A 147 -10.61 17.32 -2.95
N VAL A 148 -11.63 17.47 -2.10
CA VAL A 148 -11.44 17.72 -0.65
C VAL A 148 -10.62 16.61 0.02
N GLY A 149 -10.98 15.36 -0.24
CA GLY A 149 -10.27 14.21 0.34
C GLY A 149 -8.85 14.06 -0.17
N LEU A 150 -8.64 14.16 -1.48
CA LEU A 150 -7.31 14.08 -2.09
C LEU A 150 -6.41 15.26 -1.68
N PHE A 151 -6.96 16.47 -1.60
CA PHE A 151 -6.19 17.64 -1.12
C PHE A 151 -5.70 17.42 0.30
N ARG A 152 -6.54 16.87 1.20
CA ARG A 152 -6.11 16.49 2.55
C ARG A 152 -4.94 15.50 2.51
N LEU A 153 -5.04 14.44 1.72
CA LEU A 153 -4.00 13.41 1.61
C LEU A 153 -2.71 13.98 1.02
N ALA A 154 -2.83 14.73 -0.08
CA ALA A 154 -1.69 15.23 -0.86
C ALA A 154 -0.90 16.31 -0.12
N THR A 155 -1.59 17.27 0.52
CA THR A 155 -0.94 18.43 1.15
C THR A 155 -0.73 18.27 2.65
N GLY A 156 -1.51 17.41 3.32
CA GLY A 156 -1.54 17.33 4.78
C GLY A 156 -2.16 18.55 5.45
N SER A 157 -2.81 19.47 4.69
CA SER A 157 -3.45 20.68 5.20
C SER A 157 -4.49 20.36 6.25
N ASP A 158 -4.65 21.23 7.23
CA ASP A 158 -5.68 21.11 8.26
C ASP A 158 -7.09 21.37 7.70
N TYR A 159 -8.12 21.01 8.47
CA TYR A 159 -9.50 21.15 8.02
C TYR A 159 -9.98 22.60 7.92
N PRO A 160 -9.53 23.57 8.75
CA PRO A 160 -9.79 24.99 8.55
C PRO A 160 -9.29 25.53 7.20
N GLU A 161 -8.10 25.12 6.77
CA GLU A 161 -7.53 25.51 5.47
C GLU A 161 -8.34 24.91 4.31
N ILE A 162 -8.65 23.62 4.40
CA ILE A 162 -9.47 22.90 3.41
C ILE A 162 -10.87 23.55 3.31
N SER A 163 -11.48 23.86 4.45
CA SER A 163 -12.78 24.55 4.54
C SER A 163 -12.77 25.87 3.77
N ARG A 164 -11.74 26.70 3.98
CA ARG A 164 -11.59 27.99 3.28
C ARG A 164 -11.39 27.81 1.76
N ARG A 165 -10.54 26.85 1.37
CA ARG A 165 -10.23 26.61 -0.05
C ARG A 165 -11.44 26.10 -0.84
N PHE A 166 -12.14 25.10 -0.30
CA PHE A 166 -13.27 24.44 -0.98
C PHE A 166 -14.61 25.09 -0.67
N LYS A 167 -14.66 26.15 0.15
CA LYS A 167 -15.87 26.86 0.58
C LYS A 167 -16.93 25.90 1.18
N VAL A 168 -16.48 24.94 1.97
CA VAL A 168 -17.30 23.97 2.72
C VAL A 168 -17.06 24.14 4.21
N SER A 169 -17.97 23.67 5.07
CA SER A 169 -17.74 23.69 6.51
C SER A 169 -16.67 22.65 6.91
N GLU A 170 -15.96 22.88 8.04
CA GLU A 170 -14.97 21.93 8.55
C GLU A 170 -15.52 20.52 8.79
N PRO A 171 -16.74 20.32 9.35
CA PRO A 171 -17.34 19.00 9.48
C PRO A 171 -17.52 18.30 8.13
N VAL A 172 -17.90 19.05 7.08
CA VAL A 172 -18.04 18.53 5.72
C VAL A 172 -16.69 18.16 5.14
N ALA A 173 -15.67 19.00 5.31
CA ALA A 173 -14.31 18.69 4.87
C ALA A 173 -13.77 17.42 5.55
N ARG A 174 -13.98 17.29 6.86
CA ARG A 174 -13.61 16.08 7.63
C ARG A 174 -14.37 14.84 7.15
N PHE A 175 -15.66 14.97 6.91
CA PHE A 175 -16.48 13.89 6.36
C PHE A 175 -15.95 13.41 5.00
N CYS A 176 -15.68 14.31 4.06
CA CYS A 176 -15.16 13.96 2.73
C CYS A 176 -13.80 13.25 2.81
N GLY A 177 -12.88 13.73 3.65
CA GLY A 177 -11.59 13.08 3.88
C GLY A 177 -11.72 11.66 4.44
N THR A 178 -12.57 11.49 5.46
CA THR A 178 -12.83 10.18 6.08
C THR A 178 -13.55 9.24 5.11
N GLN A 179 -14.54 9.75 4.36
CA GLN A 179 -15.27 8.98 3.36
C GLN A 179 -14.35 8.48 2.26
N LEU A 180 -13.46 9.33 1.73
CA LEU A 180 -12.50 8.92 0.70
C LEU A 180 -11.61 7.78 1.20
N CYS A 181 -11.01 7.91 2.39
CA CYS A 181 -10.19 6.83 2.97
C CYS A 181 -10.99 5.53 3.12
N ARG A 182 -12.24 5.62 3.59
CA ARG A 182 -13.12 4.45 3.71
C ARG A 182 -13.39 3.82 2.36
N VAL A 183 -13.76 4.60 1.35
CA VAL A 183 -14.10 4.13 0.01
C VAL A 183 -12.89 3.46 -0.65
N LEU A 184 -11.70 4.06 -0.57
CA LEU A 184 -10.47 3.47 -1.09
C LEU A 184 -10.16 2.15 -0.36
N CYS A 185 -10.15 2.13 0.96
CA CYS A 185 -9.81 0.95 1.74
C CYS A 185 -10.87 -0.17 1.66
N THR A 186 -12.09 0.12 1.19
CA THR A 186 -13.14 -0.89 1.00
C THR A 186 -12.72 -2.00 0.04
N ASN A 187 -11.98 -1.68 -1.01
CA ASN A 187 -11.47 -2.63 -1.99
C ASN A 187 -9.93 -2.80 -1.89
N PHE A 188 -9.40 -2.74 -0.67
CA PHE A 188 -7.96 -2.75 -0.42
C PHE A 188 -7.25 -3.89 -1.15
N ARG A 189 -7.73 -5.13 -1.02
CA ARG A 189 -7.12 -6.32 -1.63
C ARG A 189 -7.14 -6.33 -3.16
N PHE A 190 -8.00 -5.56 -3.78
CA PHE A 190 -8.01 -5.39 -5.24
C PHE A 190 -6.80 -4.56 -5.71
N TRP A 191 -6.40 -3.56 -4.91
CA TRP A 191 -5.32 -2.64 -5.24
C TRP A 191 -3.97 -3.06 -4.65
N VAL A 192 -4.01 -3.61 -3.43
CA VAL A 192 -2.82 -4.03 -2.68
C VAL A 192 -3.05 -5.46 -2.23
N GLY A 193 -2.47 -6.39 -2.95
CA GLY A 193 -2.56 -7.81 -2.68
C GLY A 193 -1.35 -8.53 -3.22
N PHE A 194 -0.95 -9.59 -2.53
CA PHE A 194 0.12 -10.45 -3.01
C PHE A 194 -0.38 -11.14 -4.28
N PRO A 195 0.43 -11.14 -5.36
CA PRO A 195 0.03 -11.75 -6.63
C PRO A 195 -0.26 -13.25 -6.46
N THR A 196 -1.15 -13.77 -7.30
CA THR A 196 -1.34 -15.21 -7.44
C THR A 196 -0.08 -15.87 -8.03
N GLN A 197 0.01 -17.19 -7.94
CA GLN A 197 1.19 -17.93 -8.37
C GLN A 197 1.59 -17.61 -9.83
N ASN A 198 0.63 -17.54 -10.75
CA ASN A 198 0.88 -17.20 -12.15
C ASN A 198 1.29 -15.73 -12.36
N GLU A 199 0.85 -14.83 -11.49
CA GLU A 199 1.20 -13.42 -11.54
C GLU A 199 2.55 -13.10 -10.86
N LEU A 200 3.10 -14.05 -10.08
CA LEU A 200 4.43 -13.96 -9.50
C LEU A 200 5.55 -14.25 -10.50
N ASP A 201 5.28 -14.99 -11.58
CA ASP A 201 6.30 -15.33 -12.56
C ASP A 201 6.96 -14.10 -13.19
N PRO A 202 6.22 -13.09 -13.68
CA PRO A 202 6.82 -11.85 -14.18
C PRO A 202 7.63 -11.08 -13.11
N VAL A 203 7.20 -11.13 -11.85
CA VAL A 203 7.92 -10.47 -10.74
C VAL A 203 9.27 -11.15 -10.51
N ARG A 204 9.29 -12.49 -10.46
CA ARG A 204 10.52 -13.28 -10.30
C ARG A 204 11.48 -13.08 -11.46
N GLU A 205 10.98 -13.17 -12.70
CA GLU A 205 11.76 -12.95 -13.92
C GLU A 205 12.37 -11.53 -13.96
N SER A 206 11.63 -10.53 -13.51
CA SER A 206 12.13 -9.16 -13.44
C SER A 206 13.30 -9.02 -12.46
N PHE A 207 13.21 -9.59 -11.26
CA PHE A 207 14.31 -9.58 -10.29
C PHE A 207 15.51 -10.40 -10.78
N GLU A 208 15.27 -11.60 -11.34
CA GLU A 208 16.32 -12.44 -11.88
C GLU A 208 17.06 -11.78 -13.04
N SER A 209 16.34 -11.13 -13.95
CA SER A 209 16.95 -10.40 -15.07
C SER A 209 17.85 -9.25 -14.58
N LEU A 210 17.44 -8.58 -13.51
CA LEU A 210 18.16 -7.45 -12.93
C LEU A 210 19.43 -7.89 -12.18
N THR A 211 19.38 -8.97 -11.40
CA THR A 211 20.40 -9.32 -10.43
C THR A 211 21.02 -10.71 -10.60
N GLY A 212 20.40 -11.58 -11.41
CA GLY A 212 20.75 -12.98 -11.50
C GLY A 212 20.23 -13.86 -10.35
N LEU A 213 19.51 -13.28 -9.39
CA LEU A 213 18.93 -13.98 -8.24
C LEU A 213 17.54 -14.53 -8.58
N PRO A 214 17.40 -15.85 -8.80
CA PRO A 214 16.14 -16.45 -9.20
C PRO A 214 15.21 -16.60 -8.00
N ASN A 215 13.92 -16.74 -8.26
CA ASN A 215 12.86 -17.07 -7.30
C ASN A 215 12.54 -15.97 -6.25
N CYS A 216 13.06 -14.75 -6.41
CA CYS A 216 12.71 -13.61 -5.57
C CYS A 216 11.31 -13.09 -5.92
N CYS A 217 10.43 -12.95 -4.93
CA CYS A 217 9.03 -12.55 -5.08
C CYS A 217 8.74 -11.13 -4.60
N GLY A 218 9.71 -10.42 -4.04
CA GLY A 218 9.52 -9.06 -3.55
C GLY A 218 10.59 -8.61 -2.58
N VAL A 219 10.51 -7.34 -2.22
CA VAL A 219 11.45 -6.68 -1.29
C VAL A 219 10.68 -6.16 -0.09
N LEU A 220 11.09 -6.56 1.09
CA LEU A 220 10.47 -6.25 2.38
C LEU A 220 11.26 -5.15 3.10
N HIS A 221 10.57 -4.12 3.53
CA HIS A 221 11.13 -3.05 4.37
C HIS A 221 10.12 -2.59 5.41
N CYS A 222 10.63 -2.11 6.55
CA CYS A 222 9.80 -1.53 7.61
C CYS A 222 10.18 -0.07 7.85
N THR A 223 9.27 0.84 7.54
CA THR A 223 9.42 2.27 7.78
C THR A 223 8.55 2.74 8.96
N ARG A 224 8.77 3.97 9.44
CA ARG A 224 8.01 4.59 10.53
C ARG A 224 7.42 5.91 10.06
N PHE A 225 6.14 6.10 10.36
CA PHE A 225 5.45 7.38 10.21
C PHE A 225 5.13 7.95 11.58
N MET A 226 5.26 9.26 11.74
CA MET A 226 5.13 9.91 13.04
C MET A 226 3.72 10.49 13.22
N VAL A 227 3.14 10.27 14.40
CA VAL A 227 1.85 10.83 14.82
C VAL A 227 2.05 11.69 16.05
N LEU A 228 1.38 12.83 16.10
CA LEU A 228 1.28 13.69 17.28
C LEU A 228 0.02 13.30 18.05
N LYS A 229 0.17 12.85 19.29
CA LYS A 229 -0.98 12.48 20.12
C LYS A 229 -1.88 13.69 20.39
N PRO A 230 -3.19 13.58 20.20
CA PRO A 230 -4.11 14.63 20.63
C PRO A 230 -3.97 14.92 22.13
N GLY A 231 -3.71 16.16 22.50
CA GLY A 231 -3.62 16.58 23.90
C GLY A 231 -2.26 16.44 24.59
N SER A 232 -1.22 15.89 23.92
CA SER A 232 0.12 15.65 24.52
C SER A 232 1.21 16.62 24.08
N GLY A 233 0.87 17.82 23.61
CA GLY A 233 1.86 18.79 23.12
C GLY A 233 2.53 18.31 21.82
N ASP A 234 3.87 18.22 21.82
CA ASP A 234 4.67 17.79 20.67
C ASP A 234 5.19 16.35 20.79
N ASP A 235 4.59 15.53 21.67
CA ASP A 235 4.99 14.14 21.84
C ASP A 235 4.64 13.33 20.59
N GLN A 236 5.68 12.81 19.93
CA GLN A 236 5.58 12.05 18.71
C GLN A 236 5.61 10.56 19.00
N GLU A 237 4.69 9.83 18.38
CA GLU A 237 4.65 8.37 18.45
C GLU A 237 4.89 7.76 17.07
N PRO A 238 5.91 6.91 16.92
CA PRO A 238 6.16 6.21 15.66
C PRO A 238 5.15 5.09 15.44
N VAL A 239 4.58 5.03 14.25
CA VAL A 239 3.74 3.93 13.74
C VAL A 239 4.54 3.17 12.71
N ALA A 240 4.83 1.90 12.99
CA ALA A 240 5.57 1.06 12.05
C ALA A 240 4.66 0.56 10.93
N VAL A 241 5.23 0.55 9.73
CA VAL A 241 4.60 0.09 8.49
C VAL A 241 5.56 -0.84 7.76
N GLN A 242 5.16 -2.08 7.63
CA GLN A 242 5.89 -3.09 6.88
C GLN A 242 5.33 -3.15 5.46
N ILE A 243 6.19 -3.03 4.46
CA ILE A 243 5.84 -2.96 3.05
C ILE A 243 6.61 -4.03 2.29
N VAL A 244 5.93 -4.73 1.39
CA VAL A 244 6.56 -5.55 0.35
C VAL A 244 6.26 -4.91 -0.99
N ALA A 245 7.31 -4.66 -1.78
CA ALA A 245 7.20 -4.12 -3.13
C ALA A 245 7.84 -5.06 -4.17
N ASP A 246 7.36 -4.99 -5.41
CA ASP A 246 8.00 -5.63 -6.56
C ASP A 246 9.11 -4.74 -7.16
N SER A 247 9.77 -5.21 -8.21
CA SER A 247 10.85 -4.49 -8.90
C SER A 247 10.39 -3.18 -9.56
N SER A 248 9.10 -3.02 -9.84
CA SER A 248 8.48 -1.80 -10.39
C SER A 248 8.03 -0.81 -9.32
N SER A 249 8.30 -1.09 -8.04
CA SER A 249 7.84 -0.33 -6.88
C SER A 249 6.33 -0.45 -6.59
N LYS A 250 5.64 -1.42 -7.18
CA LYS A 250 4.23 -1.71 -6.84
C LYS A 250 4.16 -2.39 -5.49
N ILE A 251 3.25 -1.94 -4.64
CA ILE A 251 3.04 -2.50 -3.30
C ILE A 251 2.26 -3.81 -3.42
N LEU A 252 2.87 -4.90 -2.96
CA LEU A 252 2.27 -6.24 -2.92
C LEU A 252 1.63 -6.55 -1.56
N SER A 253 2.20 -5.98 -0.48
CA SER A 253 1.67 -6.13 0.88
C SER A 253 2.01 -4.90 1.69
N VAL A 254 1.07 -4.47 2.53
CA VAL A 254 1.31 -3.46 3.55
C VAL A 254 0.62 -3.87 4.85
N VAL A 255 1.39 -3.85 5.93
CA VAL A 255 0.91 -4.11 7.29
C VAL A 255 1.30 -2.92 8.15
N ALA A 256 0.32 -2.25 8.74
CA ALA A 256 0.50 -1.01 9.48
C ALA A 256 -0.17 -1.05 10.86
N GLY A 257 0.24 -0.16 11.77
CA GLY A 257 -0.41 0.04 13.06
C GLY A 257 0.34 -0.58 14.23
N PHE A 258 1.52 -1.13 14.01
CA PHE A 258 2.40 -1.54 15.10
C PHE A 258 3.07 -0.34 15.77
N ASN A 259 3.37 -0.48 17.07
CA ASN A 259 4.20 0.51 17.75
C ASN A 259 5.60 0.53 17.11
N GLY A 260 5.99 1.68 16.58
CA GLY A 260 7.24 1.85 15.85
C GLY A 260 8.50 1.76 16.70
N LYS A 261 8.38 1.73 18.04
CA LYS A 261 9.50 1.46 18.96
C LYS A 261 9.91 -0.02 19.00
N LYS A 262 9.08 -0.92 18.42
CA LYS A 262 9.40 -2.35 18.33
C LYS A 262 10.39 -2.60 17.20
N GLY A 263 11.29 -3.57 17.40
CA GLY A 263 12.23 -4.04 16.38
C GLY A 263 11.51 -4.69 15.18
N ASN A 264 12.13 -4.62 14.00
CA ASN A 264 11.56 -5.13 12.75
C ASN A 264 11.26 -6.64 12.83
N GLN A 265 12.09 -7.41 13.53
CA GLN A 265 11.89 -8.85 13.75
C GLN A 265 10.59 -9.15 14.49
N LEU A 266 10.29 -8.39 15.56
CA LEU A 266 9.07 -8.57 16.33
C LEU A 266 7.84 -8.14 15.55
N ILE A 267 7.95 -7.06 14.77
CA ILE A 267 6.89 -6.60 13.86
C ILE A 267 6.59 -7.67 12.82
N LEU A 268 7.64 -8.25 12.19
CA LEU A 268 7.51 -9.31 11.21
C LEU A 268 6.76 -10.52 11.79
N LYS A 269 7.22 -11.06 12.91
CA LYS A 269 6.60 -12.22 13.57
C LYS A 269 5.15 -11.97 14.00
N SER A 270 4.79 -10.71 14.24
CA SER A 270 3.42 -10.31 14.59
C SER A 270 2.55 -9.98 13.37
N SER A 271 3.09 -10.02 12.16
CA SER A 271 2.40 -9.63 10.93
C SER A 271 1.59 -10.79 10.33
N THR A 272 0.53 -10.44 9.61
CA THR A 272 -0.23 -11.43 8.80
C THR A 272 0.65 -12.03 7.70
N LEU A 273 1.57 -11.25 7.13
CA LEU A 273 2.51 -11.71 6.10
C LEU A 273 3.33 -12.92 6.61
N TYR A 274 3.87 -12.83 7.84
CA TYR A 274 4.63 -13.94 8.44
C TYR A 274 3.75 -15.18 8.56
N ASN A 275 2.55 -15.04 9.12
CA ASN A 275 1.63 -16.15 9.29
C ASN A 275 1.20 -16.79 7.97
N ASP A 276 0.94 -15.97 6.95
CA ASP A 276 0.53 -16.43 5.62
C ASP A 276 1.65 -17.20 4.91
N ILE A 277 2.92 -16.82 5.10
CA ILE A 277 4.08 -17.54 4.55
C ILE A 277 4.31 -18.84 5.34
N GLU A 278 4.35 -18.79 6.67
CA GLU A 278 4.58 -19.97 7.51
C GLU A 278 3.47 -21.03 7.37
N SER A 279 2.24 -20.61 7.10
CA SER A 279 1.12 -21.53 6.83
C SER A 279 1.14 -22.11 5.41
N GLY A 280 2.08 -21.67 4.54
CA GLY A 280 2.15 -22.07 3.14
C GLY A 280 1.04 -21.47 2.27
N SER A 281 0.37 -20.41 2.73
CA SER A 281 -0.62 -19.67 1.93
C SER A 281 0.02 -18.76 0.90
N LEU A 282 1.25 -18.30 1.17
CA LEU A 282 2.08 -17.50 0.28
C LEU A 282 3.43 -18.17 0.05
N LEU A 283 4.11 -17.81 -1.03
CA LEU A 283 5.45 -18.31 -1.41
C LEU A 283 5.53 -19.85 -1.45
N ASN A 284 4.51 -20.48 -2.04
CA ASN A 284 4.31 -21.95 -2.00
C ASN A 284 4.55 -22.64 -3.35
N SER A 285 5.23 -21.97 -4.31
CA SER A 285 5.62 -22.60 -5.57
C SER A 285 6.74 -23.61 -5.39
N GLN A 286 6.90 -24.48 -6.41
CA GLN A 286 7.99 -25.43 -6.44
C GLN A 286 9.36 -24.72 -6.28
N PRO A 287 10.22 -25.21 -5.38
CA PRO A 287 11.56 -24.66 -5.24
C PRO A 287 12.41 -25.00 -6.47
N ILE A 288 13.47 -24.22 -6.67
CA ILE A 288 14.50 -24.47 -7.68
C ILE A 288 15.76 -25.04 -7.03
N ASP A 289 16.54 -25.81 -7.76
CA ASP A 289 17.82 -26.33 -7.27
C ASP A 289 18.98 -25.43 -7.71
N ILE A 290 19.85 -25.08 -6.75
CA ILE A 290 21.12 -24.42 -7.00
C ILE A 290 22.22 -25.20 -6.27
N ASN A 291 23.07 -25.89 -7.01
CA ASN A 291 24.20 -26.66 -6.48
C ASN A 291 23.79 -27.68 -5.40
N GLY A 292 22.60 -28.30 -5.54
CA GLY A 292 22.09 -29.28 -4.58
C GLY A 292 21.36 -28.65 -3.39
N VAL A 293 21.19 -27.32 -3.36
CA VAL A 293 20.39 -26.61 -2.37
C VAL A 293 19.04 -26.24 -2.96
N SER A 294 17.97 -26.65 -2.29
CA SER A 294 16.58 -26.34 -2.69
C SER A 294 16.22 -24.90 -2.27
N ILE A 295 16.00 -24.02 -3.23
CA ILE A 295 15.70 -22.60 -3.04
C ILE A 295 14.19 -22.38 -3.20
N PRO A 296 13.43 -22.14 -2.13
CA PRO A 296 12.02 -21.78 -2.20
C PRO A 296 11.83 -20.39 -2.80
N GLN A 297 10.59 -19.97 -2.99
CA GLN A 297 10.27 -18.55 -3.19
C GLN A 297 10.65 -17.76 -1.93
N TYR A 298 11.22 -16.57 -2.11
CA TYR A 298 11.70 -15.76 -1.00
C TYR A 298 11.51 -14.26 -1.23
N LEU A 299 11.64 -13.51 -0.16
CA LEU A 299 11.72 -12.05 -0.15
C LEU A 299 13.15 -11.60 0.18
N ILE A 300 13.51 -10.42 -0.28
CA ILE A 300 14.68 -9.69 0.18
C ILE A 300 14.26 -8.78 1.34
N GLY A 301 15.04 -8.71 2.41
CA GLY A 301 14.82 -7.84 3.55
C GLY A 301 16.09 -7.10 3.98
N ASP A 302 15.92 -6.00 4.72
CA ASP A 302 17.05 -5.25 5.27
C ASP A 302 17.72 -5.97 6.46
N LYS A 303 18.85 -5.41 6.94
CA LYS A 303 19.64 -5.98 8.07
C LYS A 303 18.87 -6.08 9.39
N GLY A 304 17.73 -5.40 9.53
CA GLY A 304 16.91 -5.43 10.73
C GLY A 304 16.03 -6.68 10.85
N TYR A 305 16.12 -7.60 9.87
CA TYR A 305 15.37 -8.85 9.86
C TYR A 305 16.28 -10.06 10.08
N PRO A 306 15.74 -11.19 10.59
CA PRO A 306 16.46 -12.46 10.64
C PRO A 306 16.60 -13.05 9.22
N CYS A 307 17.68 -13.80 8.99
CA CYS A 307 17.82 -14.61 7.77
C CYS A 307 16.95 -15.86 7.92
N LEU A 308 15.86 -15.95 7.16
CA LEU A 308 14.94 -17.10 7.18
C LEU A 308 14.97 -17.82 5.83
N PRO A 309 14.50 -19.08 5.71
CA PRO A 309 14.49 -19.79 4.44
C PRO A 309 13.75 -19.05 3.31
N TRP A 310 12.83 -18.17 3.66
CA TRP A 310 12.04 -17.35 2.74
C TRP A 310 12.34 -15.83 2.85
N LEU A 311 13.35 -15.43 3.65
CA LEU A 311 13.73 -14.01 3.80
C LEU A 311 15.23 -13.87 3.81
N MET A 312 15.78 -13.35 2.71
CA MET A 312 17.21 -13.14 2.52
C MET A 312 17.62 -11.74 2.93
N VAL A 313 18.63 -11.65 3.78
CA VAL A 313 19.24 -10.40 4.25
C VAL A 313 20.68 -10.32 3.77
N PRO A 314 21.32 -9.13 3.70
CA PRO A 314 22.68 -9.01 3.24
C PRO A 314 23.67 -9.71 4.17
N PHE A 315 24.85 -10.04 3.66
CA PHE A 315 25.99 -10.46 4.48
C PHE A 315 26.50 -9.28 5.29
N ASP A 316 26.84 -9.53 6.55
CA ASP A 316 27.41 -8.50 7.41
C ASP A 316 28.78 -8.05 6.90
N GLN A 317 28.95 -6.75 6.76
CA GLN A 317 30.28 -6.19 6.52
C GLN A 317 31.07 -6.22 7.81
N PRO A 318 32.33 -6.64 7.79
CA PRO A 318 33.19 -6.59 8.96
C PRO A 318 33.28 -5.13 9.43
N VAL A 319 32.92 -4.92 10.70
CA VAL A 319 33.09 -3.60 11.34
C VAL A 319 34.60 -3.44 11.57
N GLU A 320 35.22 -2.47 10.93
CA GLU A 320 36.58 -2.06 11.27
C GLU A 320 36.51 -1.41 12.66
N ASP A 321 36.84 -2.19 13.69
CA ASP A 321 36.95 -1.68 15.06
C ASP A 321 38.28 -0.94 15.17
N PRO A 322 38.33 0.40 15.30
CA PRO A 322 39.55 1.15 15.27
C PRO A 322 40.46 0.89 16.51
N VAL A 323 40.00 0.08 17.47
CA VAL A 323 40.67 -0.19 18.75
C VAL A 323 41.31 -1.56 18.82
N GLN A 324 40.96 -2.52 17.93
CA GLN A 324 41.54 -3.86 17.94
C GLN A 324 42.45 -4.07 16.71
N HIS A 325 43.71 -3.78 16.85
CA HIS A 325 44.74 -3.89 15.81
C HIS A 325 45.24 -5.33 15.50
N GLU A 326 44.63 -6.40 16.02
CA GLU A 326 45.25 -7.74 15.94
C GLU A 326 44.44 -8.86 15.26
N ALA A 327 43.23 -8.61 14.74
CA ALA A 327 42.56 -9.62 13.91
C ALA A 327 42.34 -9.08 12.50
N PRO A 328 42.78 -9.80 11.42
CA PRO A 328 42.43 -9.38 10.07
C PRO A 328 40.91 -9.44 9.94
N ALA A 329 40.31 -8.28 9.70
CA ALA A 329 38.88 -8.20 9.38
C ALA A 329 38.59 -9.21 8.25
N CYS A 330 37.73 -10.19 8.52
CA CYS A 330 37.38 -11.22 7.54
C CYS A 330 36.61 -10.53 6.41
N LYS A 331 37.32 -10.13 5.35
CA LYS A 331 36.69 -9.48 4.18
C LYS A 331 35.69 -10.44 3.55
N LEU A 332 34.57 -9.88 3.09
CA LEU A 332 33.61 -10.63 2.30
C LEU A 332 34.32 -11.24 1.07
N ASN A 333 33.95 -12.45 0.71
CA ASN A 333 34.39 -13.02 -0.56
C ASN A 333 33.65 -12.39 -1.73
N SER A 334 34.13 -12.60 -2.95
CA SER A 334 33.55 -11.98 -4.15
C SER A 334 32.10 -12.36 -4.41
N TYR A 335 31.65 -13.53 -3.97
CA TYR A 335 30.26 -13.96 -4.11
C TYR A 335 29.35 -13.22 -3.12
N GLU A 336 29.81 -13.02 -1.89
CA GLU A 336 29.10 -12.27 -0.85
C GLU A 336 29.00 -10.80 -1.23
N GLU A 337 30.07 -10.21 -1.77
CA GLU A 337 30.06 -8.84 -2.29
C GLU A 337 29.06 -8.68 -3.45
N ASN A 338 29.05 -9.62 -4.40
CA ASN A 338 28.11 -9.62 -5.52
C ASN A 338 26.65 -9.76 -5.03
N PHE A 339 26.42 -10.63 -4.04
CA PHE A 339 25.10 -10.77 -3.44
C PHE A 339 24.65 -9.47 -2.77
N ASN A 340 25.51 -8.84 -1.98
CA ASN A 340 25.19 -7.57 -1.32
C ASN A 340 24.92 -6.46 -2.34
N SER A 341 25.69 -6.39 -3.43
CA SER A 341 25.42 -5.44 -4.53
C SER A 341 24.06 -5.69 -5.21
N ALA A 342 23.73 -6.96 -5.46
CA ALA A 342 22.42 -7.34 -6.01
C ALA A 342 21.29 -7.04 -5.04
N HIS A 343 21.50 -7.33 -3.74
CA HIS A 343 20.57 -7.00 -2.66
C HIS A 343 20.28 -5.50 -2.61
N ASP A 344 21.30 -4.65 -2.60
CA ASP A 344 21.18 -3.20 -2.56
C ASP A 344 20.38 -2.68 -3.76
N LEU A 345 20.65 -3.21 -4.97
CA LEU A 345 19.92 -2.84 -6.17
C LEU A 345 18.44 -3.20 -6.07
N MET A 346 18.09 -4.36 -5.50
CA MET A 346 16.70 -4.77 -5.28
C MET A 346 16.01 -3.87 -4.25
N MET A 347 16.72 -3.48 -3.17
CA MET A 347 16.17 -2.60 -2.12
C MET A 347 15.73 -1.23 -2.66
N VAL A 348 16.30 -0.74 -3.76
CA VAL A 348 15.91 0.53 -4.39
C VAL A 348 14.40 0.57 -4.67
N SER A 349 13.79 -0.54 -5.08
CA SER A 349 12.37 -0.59 -5.41
C SER A 349 11.47 -0.25 -4.20
N VAL A 350 11.74 -0.83 -3.04
CA VAL A 350 10.95 -0.56 -1.83
C VAL A 350 11.25 0.82 -1.24
N PHE A 351 12.48 1.30 -1.33
CA PHE A 351 12.83 2.65 -0.89
C PHE A 351 12.13 3.70 -1.75
N ARG A 352 12.08 3.50 -3.07
CA ARG A 352 11.33 4.34 -3.99
C ARG A 352 9.82 4.34 -3.66
N THR A 353 9.28 3.18 -3.27
CA THR A 353 7.90 3.07 -2.78
C THR A 353 7.68 3.89 -1.51
N VAL A 354 8.56 3.76 -0.52
CA VAL A 354 8.47 4.51 0.75
C VAL A 354 8.58 6.01 0.52
N ASP A 355 9.51 6.44 -0.35
CA ASP A 355 9.67 7.85 -0.70
C ASP A 355 8.42 8.41 -1.42
N SER A 356 7.83 7.61 -2.32
CA SER A 356 6.55 7.95 -2.95
C SER A 356 5.42 8.11 -1.91
N LEU A 357 5.35 7.24 -0.92
CA LEU A 357 4.37 7.38 0.17
C LEU A 357 4.66 8.63 1.02
N LYS A 358 5.92 8.95 1.29
CA LYS A 358 6.31 10.17 2.02
C LYS A 358 6.03 11.48 1.25
N LYS A 359 5.75 11.44 -0.05
CA LYS A 359 5.27 12.62 -0.79
C LYS A 359 3.83 13.00 -0.48
N TRP A 360 3.03 12.08 0.04
CA TRP A 360 1.70 12.42 0.53
C TRP A 360 1.82 13.24 1.81
N GLY A 361 1.29 14.46 1.80
CA GLY A 361 1.45 15.43 2.90
C GLY A 361 1.04 14.90 4.26
N VAL A 362 0.02 14.03 4.33
CA VAL A 362 -0.40 13.36 5.59
C VAL A 362 0.62 12.35 6.10
N LEU A 363 1.57 11.90 5.27
CA LEU A 363 2.62 10.95 5.62
C LEU A 363 4.03 11.59 5.65
N SER A 364 4.16 12.84 5.15
CA SER A 364 5.46 13.52 5.02
C SER A 364 5.96 14.13 6.32
N LYS A 365 5.06 14.44 7.24
CA LYS A 365 5.34 15.11 8.52
C LYS A 365 4.41 14.58 9.62
N PRO A 366 4.77 14.73 10.89
CA PRO A 366 3.88 14.35 12.00
C PRO A 366 2.56 15.12 11.93
N ILE A 367 1.44 14.41 12.03
CA ILE A 367 0.10 14.97 12.02
C ILE A 367 -0.61 14.72 13.36
N ARG A 368 -1.50 15.65 13.76
CA ARG A 368 -2.32 15.51 14.97
C ARG A 368 -3.56 14.68 14.69
N GLU A 369 -3.40 13.36 14.70
CA GLU A 369 -4.48 12.41 14.45
C GLU A 369 -4.32 11.17 15.35
N GLU A 370 -5.36 10.39 15.49
CA GLU A 370 -5.27 9.08 16.14
C GLU A 370 -4.52 8.06 15.27
N THR A 371 -3.84 7.09 15.89
CA THR A 371 -3.10 6.03 15.19
C THR A 371 -3.98 5.29 14.16
N LYS A 372 -5.26 5.04 14.46
CA LYS A 372 -6.19 4.41 13.51
C LYS A 372 -6.44 5.26 12.26
N THR A 373 -6.49 6.58 12.39
CA THR A 373 -6.62 7.50 11.26
C THR A 373 -5.35 7.48 10.41
N MET A 374 -4.18 7.44 11.04
CA MET A 374 -2.90 7.28 10.33
C MET A 374 -2.87 5.98 9.54
N VAL A 375 -3.30 4.86 10.12
CA VAL A 375 -3.40 3.57 9.41
C VAL A 375 -4.33 3.66 8.19
N ALA A 376 -5.45 4.38 8.32
CA ALA A 376 -6.35 4.61 7.18
C ALA A 376 -5.69 5.47 6.08
N TYR A 377 -4.91 6.49 6.45
CA TYR A 377 -4.13 7.28 5.49
C TYR A 377 -3.06 6.45 4.80
N ILE A 378 -2.33 5.63 5.54
CA ILE A 378 -1.33 4.70 4.97
C ILE A 378 -2.01 3.77 3.95
N GLY A 379 -3.14 3.17 4.31
CA GLY A 379 -3.90 2.31 3.40
C GLY A 379 -4.38 3.04 2.15
N ALA A 380 -4.97 4.23 2.31
CA ALA A 380 -5.45 5.04 1.19
C ALA A 380 -4.31 5.48 0.26
N CYS A 381 -3.18 5.96 0.82
CA CYS A 381 -2.02 6.37 0.04
C CYS A 381 -1.35 5.17 -0.67
N SER A 382 -1.33 3.98 -0.06
CA SER A 382 -0.83 2.74 -0.69
C SER A 382 -1.69 2.34 -1.89
N ILE A 383 -3.01 2.46 -1.79
CA ILE A 383 -3.93 2.22 -2.90
C ILE A 383 -3.72 3.23 -4.01
N LEU A 384 -3.64 4.52 -3.67
CA LEU A 384 -3.40 5.58 -4.64
C LEU A 384 -2.06 5.40 -5.34
N HIS A 385 -1.01 5.00 -4.63
CA HIS A 385 0.29 4.67 -5.21
C HIS A 385 0.17 3.59 -6.30
N ASN A 386 -0.47 2.45 -6.00
CA ASN A 386 -0.66 1.39 -6.99
C ASN A 386 -1.59 1.81 -8.13
N ALA A 387 -2.63 2.60 -7.85
CA ALA A 387 -3.53 3.13 -8.87
C ALA A 387 -2.80 4.08 -9.84
N LEU A 388 -1.94 4.95 -9.34
CA LEU A 388 -1.11 5.84 -10.11
C LEU A 388 -0.14 5.05 -11.03
N LEU A 389 0.54 4.04 -10.48
CA LEU A 389 1.41 3.16 -11.28
C LEU A 389 0.63 2.45 -12.40
N THR A 390 -0.57 1.93 -12.11
CA THR A 390 -1.43 1.28 -13.10
C THR A 390 -1.86 2.24 -14.22
N ARG A 391 -1.94 3.53 -13.93
CA ARG A 391 -2.26 4.60 -14.89
C ARG A 391 -1.04 5.22 -15.58
N GLU A 392 0.15 4.69 -15.30
CA GLU A 392 1.43 5.26 -15.75
C GLU A 392 1.59 6.75 -15.34
N ASP A 393 0.95 7.12 -14.22
CA ASP A 393 1.06 8.44 -13.62
C ASP A 393 2.16 8.45 -12.57
N TYR A 394 3.35 8.87 -12.96
CA TYR A 394 4.53 8.89 -12.11
C TYR A 394 4.67 10.17 -11.28
N SER A 395 3.59 10.93 -11.11
CA SER A 395 3.60 12.19 -10.36
C SER A 395 4.13 12.07 -8.94
N CYS A 396 3.87 10.94 -8.27
CA CYS A 396 4.36 10.64 -6.93
C CYS A 396 5.67 9.87 -6.89
N LEU A 397 6.18 9.35 -8.01
CA LEU A 397 7.47 8.67 -8.02
C LEU A 397 8.62 9.67 -7.99
N SER A 398 9.69 9.32 -7.31
CA SER A 398 10.92 10.11 -7.27
C SER A 398 11.91 9.57 -8.27
N ASP A 399 12.56 10.45 -9.02
CA ASP A 399 13.61 10.09 -9.98
C ASP A 399 15.01 9.98 -9.34
N LYS A 400 15.09 10.20 -8.01
CA LYS A 400 16.35 10.21 -7.25
C LYS A 400 16.83 8.80 -6.92
N SER A 401 17.18 7.97 -7.90
CA SER A 401 17.62 6.59 -7.67
C SER A 401 18.95 6.50 -6.88
N ASP A 402 19.87 7.43 -7.10
CA ASP A 402 21.25 7.34 -6.59
C ASP A 402 21.40 7.70 -5.11
N ASP A 403 20.43 8.43 -4.55
CA ASP A 403 20.45 8.84 -3.14
C ASP A 403 19.78 7.83 -2.20
N TYR A 404 18.97 6.88 -2.71
CA TYR A 404 18.20 5.98 -1.85
C TYR A 404 19.08 5.10 -0.98
N LEU A 405 20.11 4.50 -1.53
CA LEU A 405 21.02 3.63 -0.78
C LEU A 405 21.71 4.38 0.35
N ARG A 406 22.11 5.64 0.13
CA ARG A 406 22.76 6.48 1.16
C ARG A 406 21.77 6.90 2.25
N LEU A 407 20.52 7.21 1.89
CA LEU A 407 19.51 7.68 2.84
C LEU A 407 19.00 6.55 3.74
N TYR A 408 18.90 5.33 3.22
CA TYR A 408 18.33 4.19 3.93
C TYR A 408 19.33 3.18 4.45
N GLN A 409 20.66 3.37 4.25
CA GLN A 409 21.71 2.55 4.84
C GLN A 409 21.85 2.72 6.35
N ARG A 410 21.34 3.82 6.93
CA ARG A 410 21.30 4.00 8.38
C ARG A 410 20.00 3.40 8.91
N PRO A 411 20.07 2.44 9.86
CA PRO A 411 18.87 1.94 10.49
C PRO A 411 18.15 3.11 11.17
N GLU A 412 16.95 3.40 10.74
CA GLU A 412 16.11 4.51 11.28
C GLU A 412 15.81 4.31 12.77
N TYR A 413 15.90 3.06 13.24
CA TYR A 413 15.78 2.65 14.65
C TYR A 413 16.61 1.38 14.87
N ASP A 414 17.76 1.54 15.51
CA ASP A 414 18.55 0.42 16.07
C ASP A 414 17.89 -0.04 17.38
N VAL A 415 16.82 -0.79 17.25
CA VAL A 415 16.26 -1.53 18.39
C VAL A 415 16.95 -2.87 18.38
N GLY A 416 17.87 -3.06 19.33
CA GLY A 416 18.69 -4.26 19.45
C GLY A 416 17.94 -5.55 19.16
N VAL A 417 18.58 -6.46 18.47
CA VAL A 417 18.02 -7.78 18.13
C VAL A 417 17.66 -8.49 19.42
N ASP A 418 16.37 -8.78 19.62
CA ASP A 418 15.92 -9.58 20.76
C ASP A 418 16.37 -11.04 20.56
N ILE A 419 17.46 -11.40 21.22
CA ILE A 419 18.12 -12.72 21.12
C ILE A 419 17.15 -13.86 21.50
N SER A 420 16.12 -13.59 22.30
CA SER A 420 15.13 -14.61 22.74
C SER A 420 14.23 -15.14 21.62
N LEU A 421 14.23 -14.48 20.45
CA LEU A 421 13.38 -14.82 19.31
C LEU A 421 14.11 -15.62 18.20
N LYS A 422 15.38 -15.97 18.38
CA LYS A 422 16.16 -16.70 17.39
C LYS A 422 15.75 -18.17 17.36
N ASP A 423 15.39 -18.65 16.18
CA ASP A 423 15.29 -20.08 15.88
C ASP A 423 16.53 -20.45 15.06
N GLU A 424 17.57 -20.97 15.76
CA GLU A 424 18.86 -21.28 15.17
C GLU A 424 18.75 -22.26 13.98
N SER A 425 17.79 -23.17 14.01
CA SER A 425 17.62 -24.16 12.93
C SER A 425 17.06 -23.53 11.64
N LEU A 426 16.15 -22.56 11.76
CA LEU A 426 15.60 -21.80 10.62
C LEU A 426 16.64 -20.82 10.06
N GLU A 427 17.38 -20.14 10.94
CA GLU A 427 18.45 -19.23 10.50
C GLU A 427 19.55 -19.99 9.75
N GLN A 428 19.96 -21.18 10.23
CA GLN A 428 20.96 -22.00 9.55
C GLN A 428 20.53 -22.37 8.12
N LYS A 429 19.28 -22.79 7.92
CA LYS A 429 18.72 -23.03 6.58
C LYS A 429 18.68 -21.77 5.73
N GLY A 430 18.34 -20.63 6.32
CA GLY A 430 18.39 -19.33 5.65
C GLY A 430 19.79 -19.00 5.14
N PHE A 431 20.82 -19.24 5.96
CA PHE A 431 22.23 -19.03 5.58
C PHE A 431 22.67 -19.98 4.43
N GLU A 432 22.27 -21.26 4.46
CA GLU A 432 22.56 -22.21 3.38
C GLU A 432 21.96 -21.73 2.04
N ILE A 433 20.70 -21.28 2.05
CA ILE A 433 20.00 -20.75 0.88
C ILE A 433 20.69 -19.48 0.39
N ARG A 434 21.01 -18.53 1.28
CA ARG A 434 21.72 -17.29 0.93
C ARG A 434 23.07 -17.57 0.30
N ASN A 435 23.86 -18.50 0.85
CA ASN A 435 25.16 -18.89 0.32
C ASN A 435 25.04 -19.50 -1.08
N ALA A 436 24.02 -20.35 -1.32
CA ALA A 436 23.78 -20.88 -2.64
C ALA A 436 23.38 -19.79 -3.64
N LEU A 437 22.51 -18.85 -3.24
CA LEU A 437 22.11 -17.71 -4.07
C LEU A 437 23.30 -16.80 -4.39
N ALA A 438 24.24 -16.59 -3.46
CA ALA A 438 25.42 -15.76 -3.68
C ALA A 438 26.26 -16.24 -4.87
N THR A 439 26.29 -17.55 -5.13
CA THR A 439 26.98 -18.12 -6.31
C THR A 439 26.36 -17.73 -7.66
N ARG A 440 25.10 -17.26 -7.66
CA ARG A 440 24.35 -16.85 -8.86
C ARG A 440 24.29 -15.34 -9.03
N ALA A 441 24.56 -14.58 -7.97
CA ALA A 441 24.50 -13.13 -8.00
C ALA A 441 25.42 -12.56 -9.09
N ARG A 442 24.87 -11.70 -9.94
CA ARG A 442 25.66 -10.98 -10.94
C ARG A 442 26.35 -9.80 -10.27
N ARG A 443 27.53 -9.48 -10.77
CA ARG A 443 28.19 -8.24 -10.38
C ARG A 443 27.40 -7.07 -10.98
N CYS A 444 26.63 -6.39 -10.17
CA CYS A 444 25.91 -5.18 -10.56
C CYS A 444 26.93 -4.01 -10.49
N GLN A 445 27.13 -3.32 -11.63
CA GLN A 445 27.97 -2.13 -11.75
C GLN A 445 27.18 -0.86 -11.42
#